data_2d40566ce816dbf725d7031ee5b9adc0
#
_entry.id   2d40566ce816dbf725d7031ee5b9adc0
#
_cell.length_a   1.000
_cell.length_b   1.000
_cell.length_c   1.000
_cell.angle_alpha   90.00
_cell.angle_beta   90.00
_cell.angle_gamma   90.00
#
_symmetry.space_group_name_H-M   'P 1'
#
loop_
_entity.id
_entity.type
_entity.pdbx_description
1 polymer ?
#
loop_
_entity_poly.entity_id
_entity_poly.type
_entity_poly.pdbx_seq_one_letter_code
_entity_poly.pdbx_strand_id
1 'polypeptide(L)'
;MDVTPFLEPRIAPRAVFDSLAERRSRVRFMLPAPRGDWHSVTWGSFADDIRRMALFVSSELSGGERAAVFAPNRVEWMTAALAVQAAGGVIVPVYGSSTAEQTAYVIEHSDARLLFVDTAPLFERVLAAWEHLGQVRRVVLLDDSLDPSRAAAALNERGLSVPPFAEIERRVIPWSRALAVGAARDREDRAAFERAMNAVSLDQPGLMLYTSGTSGPPKGVPLTHRNVAVNGADWLRCNAPLLDEGAVDLLWLPMSHVFGFGEACLGNTLGWTSYMSDPLAVLGHLPQVRPSVFMSVPSLWEKLAVSSKGDLERLAELTGGRLRFCLSGGAGLKREVKELFHRAGVLLIEGYGLTECSPTLTLNRPDAFRFDSVGKPLPSVDLRLAQDGEILARGPSVFGGYHKDPAATRDTFTEDGWLKTGDIGRFTDDGFLQIIDRKKDILVTAGGKNIAPANIELRFRDDPFIEHVVVHGDARRYLVAAVWLSPATVEAHLREQQVAPAARDEAVRALVQRRIDRVNAELASYETIKRFVIIDEPLTVESGLLTPTLKVKRRKIGELFGDRLEALYDA
;
A
#
# COMPACT_ATOMS: atom_id res chain seq x y z
N MET A 1 -17.34 -16.83 11.62
CA MET A 1 -18.32 -16.09 12.44
C MET A 1 -19.57 -15.72 11.62
N ASP A 2 -20.67 -15.32 12.26
CA ASP A 2 -21.76 -14.66 11.55
C ASP A 2 -21.38 -13.21 11.23
N VAL A 3 -21.28 -12.89 9.95
CA VAL A 3 -20.93 -11.54 9.47
C VAL A 3 -22.15 -10.71 9.08
N THR A 4 -23.36 -11.28 9.12
CA THR A 4 -24.62 -10.63 8.71
C THR A 4 -24.80 -9.23 9.30
N PRO A 5 -24.49 -8.95 10.59
CA PRO A 5 -24.65 -7.62 11.19
C PRO A 5 -23.73 -6.54 10.58
N PHE A 6 -22.71 -6.94 9.83
CA PHE A 6 -21.69 -6.04 9.27
C PHE A 6 -21.81 -5.84 7.76
N LEU A 7 -22.82 -6.47 7.11
CA LEU A 7 -22.94 -6.44 5.64
C LEU A 7 -23.66 -5.22 5.10
N GLU A 8 -24.41 -4.50 5.93
CA GLU A 8 -25.07 -3.27 5.51
C GLU A 8 -24.00 -2.18 5.25
N PRO A 9 -23.99 -1.57 4.04
CA PRO A 9 -23.05 -0.51 3.73
C PRO A 9 -23.20 0.69 4.67
N ARG A 10 -22.09 1.14 5.25
CA ARG A 10 -22.02 2.28 6.16
C ARG A 10 -20.70 3.04 5.98
N ILE A 11 -20.68 4.29 6.40
CA ILE A 11 -19.44 5.05 6.44
C ILE A 11 -18.49 4.46 7.49
N ALA A 12 -17.17 4.49 7.25
CA ALA A 12 -16.19 3.82 8.12
C ALA A 12 -16.23 4.27 9.60
N PRO A 13 -16.49 5.56 9.96
CA PRO A 13 -16.64 5.96 11.37
C PRO A 13 -17.75 5.20 12.12
N ARG A 14 -18.84 4.82 11.45
CA ARG A 14 -19.93 4.06 12.06
C ARG A 14 -19.48 2.75 12.68
N ALA A 15 -18.47 2.07 12.09
CA ALA A 15 -17.94 0.82 12.64
C ALA A 15 -17.38 0.99 14.06
N VAL A 16 -16.91 2.20 14.40
CA VAL A 16 -16.45 2.52 15.76
C VAL A 16 -17.62 2.84 16.70
N PHE A 17 -18.55 3.71 16.26
CA PHE A 17 -19.58 4.27 17.15
C PHE A 17 -20.77 3.34 17.36
N ASP A 18 -21.17 2.56 16.34
CA ASP A 18 -22.34 1.65 16.44
C ASP A 18 -22.11 0.51 17.45
N SER A 19 -20.85 0.12 17.70
CA SER A 19 -20.49 -0.92 18.67
C SER A 19 -19.78 -0.39 19.93
N LEU A 20 -19.70 0.93 20.09
CA LEU A 20 -18.90 1.56 21.15
C LEU A 20 -19.40 1.20 22.55
N ALA A 21 -20.71 1.10 22.78
CA ALA A 21 -21.30 0.79 24.09
C ALA A 21 -20.76 -0.53 24.66
N GLU A 22 -20.59 -1.54 23.78
CA GLU A 22 -20.13 -2.90 24.15
C GLU A 22 -18.59 -3.00 24.22
N ARG A 23 -17.89 -2.12 23.50
CA ARG A 23 -16.43 -2.21 23.32
C ARG A 23 -15.65 -1.15 24.07
N ARG A 24 -16.29 -0.17 24.71
CA ARG A 24 -15.67 1.08 25.22
C ARG A 24 -14.42 0.85 26.08
N SER A 25 -14.43 -0.14 26.97
CA SER A 25 -13.30 -0.48 27.86
C SER A 25 -12.29 -1.45 27.26
N ARG A 26 -12.60 -2.08 26.12
CA ARG A 26 -11.69 -3.03 25.44
C ARG A 26 -10.53 -2.29 24.79
N VAL A 27 -9.42 -2.98 24.61
CA VAL A 27 -8.26 -2.47 23.87
C VAL A 27 -8.55 -2.50 22.37
N ARG A 28 -8.33 -1.37 21.70
CA ARG A 28 -8.40 -1.29 20.23
C ARG A 28 -7.01 -1.36 19.61
N PHE A 29 -6.05 -0.59 20.14
CA PHE A 29 -4.69 -0.57 19.63
C PHE A 29 -3.68 -0.86 20.74
N MET A 30 -2.60 -1.52 20.33
CA MET A 30 -1.38 -1.68 21.11
C MET A 30 -0.25 -1.00 20.34
N LEU A 31 0.38 -0.01 20.96
CA LEU A 31 1.44 0.81 20.37
C LEU A 31 2.79 0.37 20.91
N PRO A 32 3.84 0.29 20.06
CA PRO A 32 5.17 -0.02 20.56
C PRO A 32 5.64 1.06 21.54
N ALA A 33 6.17 0.62 22.68
CA ALA A 33 6.74 1.48 23.72
C ALA A 33 8.23 1.19 23.90
N PRO A 34 9.01 2.08 24.53
CA PRO A 34 10.40 1.83 24.85
C PRO A 34 10.60 0.48 25.58
N ARG A 35 11.72 -0.18 25.35
CA ARG A 35 12.12 -1.47 25.96
C ARG A 35 11.31 -2.70 25.52
N GLY A 36 10.56 -2.61 24.41
CA GLY A 36 9.78 -3.73 23.87
C GLY A 36 8.43 -3.94 24.54
N ASP A 37 7.99 -3.00 25.38
CA ASP A 37 6.65 -2.97 25.96
C ASP A 37 5.61 -2.45 24.95
N TRP A 38 4.33 -2.60 25.31
CA TRP A 38 3.20 -2.13 24.51
C TRP A 38 2.30 -1.21 25.34
N HIS A 39 1.92 -0.07 24.77
CA HIS A 39 0.96 0.86 25.33
C HIS A 39 -0.43 0.62 24.72
N SER A 40 -1.46 0.50 25.56
CA SER A 40 -2.83 0.24 25.09
C SER A 40 -3.63 1.52 24.88
N VAL A 41 -4.40 1.54 23.79
CA VAL A 41 -5.42 2.55 23.51
C VAL A 41 -6.78 1.85 23.48
N THR A 42 -7.72 2.32 24.31
CA THR A 42 -9.06 1.72 24.39
C THR A 42 -9.97 2.22 23.26
N TRP A 43 -11.02 1.45 22.96
CA TRP A 43 -12.09 1.89 22.05
C TRP A 43 -12.69 3.22 22.50
N GLY A 44 -12.84 3.43 23.83
CA GLY A 44 -13.38 4.66 24.38
C GLY A 44 -12.51 5.87 24.09
N SER A 45 -11.21 5.79 24.38
CA SER A 45 -10.30 6.90 24.12
C SER A 45 -10.19 7.20 22.63
N PHE A 46 -10.12 6.15 21.79
CA PHE A 46 -10.08 6.30 20.33
C PHE A 46 -11.35 6.99 19.79
N ALA A 47 -12.53 6.57 20.23
CA ALA A 47 -13.79 7.18 19.82
C ALA A 47 -13.93 8.63 20.31
N ASP A 48 -13.50 8.92 21.56
CA ASP A 48 -13.54 10.27 22.11
C ASP A 48 -12.63 11.22 21.31
N ASP A 49 -11.47 10.75 20.86
CA ASP A 49 -10.56 11.55 20.02
C ASP A 49 -11.08 11.72 18.59
N ILE A 50 -11.70 10.70 17.97
CA ILE A 50 -12.40 10.85 16.68
C ILE A 50 -13.49 11.92 16.80
N ARG A 51 -14.33 11.88 17.85
CA ARG A 51 -15.40 12.84 18.07
C ARG A 51 -14.88 14.26 18.17
N ARG A 52 -13.87 14.48 19.01
CA ARG A 52 -13.25 15.80 19.21
C ARG A 52 -12.60 16.31 17.93
N MET A 53 -11.83 15.45 17.27
CA MET A 53 -11.16 15.81 16.01
C MET A 53 -12.19 16.11 14.90
N ALA A 54 -13.29 15.37 14.80
CA ALA A 54 -14.34 15.63 13.82
C ALA A 54 -14.99 17.01 14.03
N LEU A 55 -15.22 17.40 15.28
CA LEU A 55 -15.75 18.72 15.61
C LEU A 55 -14.75 19.86 15.32
N PHE A 56 -13.44 19.62 15.50
CA PHE A 56 -12.41 20.53 15.02
C PHE A 56 -12.43 20.61 13.48
N VAL A 57 -12.41 19.48 12.79
CA VAL A 57 -12.45 19.41 11.33
C VAL A 57 -13.66 20.15 10.76
N SER A 58 -14.85 19.98 11.35
CA SER A 58 -16.07 20.71 10.95
C SER A 58 -15.97 22.24 11.13
N SER A 59 -14.98 22.75 11.89
CA SER A 59 -14.70 24.18 11.96
C SER A 59 -13.72 24.69 10.90
N GLU A 60 -12.92 23.80 10.34
CA GLU A 60 -11.90 24.14 9.35
C GLU A 60 -12.35 23.77 7.91
N LEU A 61 -13.20 22.75 7.75
CA LEU A 61 -13.63 22.22 6.47
C LEU A 61 -15.15 22.30 6.30
N SER A 62 -15.58 22.63 5.09
CA SER A 62 -16.94 22.40 4.61
C SER A 62 -17.10 20.99 4.08
N GLY A 63 -18.37 20.50 3.95
CA GLY A 63 -18.65 19.18 3.38
C GLY A 63 -18.04 19.01 1.98
N GLY A 64 -17.38 17.87 1.74
CA GLY A 64 -16.69 17.55 0.50
C GLY A 64 -15.30 18.19 0.33
N GLU A 65 -14.86 19.11 1.22
CA GLU A 65 -13.47 19.59 1.22
C GLU A 65 -12.51 18.49 1.67
N ARG A 66 -11.24 18.62 1.32
CA ARG A 66 -10.21 17.60 1.48
C ARG A 66 -9.25 17.96 2.60
N ALA A 67 -8.86 16.90 3.35
CA ALA A 67 -7.77 16.94 4.31
C ALA A 67 -6.70 15.93 3.91
N ALA A 68 -5.45 16.38 3.75
CA ALA A 68 -4.33 15.48 3.51
C ALA A 68 -3.76 14.96 4.82
N VAL A 69 -3.22 13.72 4.81
CA VAL A 69 -2.47 13.14 5.93
C VAL A 69 -1.13 12.61 5.44
N PHE A 70 -0.05 13.14 6.01
CA PHE A 70 1.32 12.80 5.67
C PHE A 70 2.05 12.30 6.91
N ALA A 71 1.90 11.02 7.19
CA ALA A 71 2.39 10.40 8.41
C ALA A 71 2.60 8.87 8.22
N PRO A 72 3.48 8.24 8.99
CA PRO A 72 3.54 6.78 9.13
C PRO A 72 2.29 6.26 9.86
N ASN A 73 2.20 4.93 10.01
CA ASN A 73 1.12 4.30 10.77
C ASN A 73 1.16 4.76 12.23
N ARG A 74 0.04 5.33 12.70
CA ARG A 74 -0.19 5.70 14.10
C ARG A 74 -1.67 5.88 14.37
N VAL A 75 -2.08 5.87 15.63
CA VAL A 75 -3.51 6.00 16.00
C VAL A 75 -4.09 7.33 15.54
N GLU A 76 -3.32 8.42 15.68
CA GLU A 76 -3.74 9.76 15.26
C GLU A 76 -3.99 9.84 13.74
N TRP A 77 -3.26 9.06 12.93
CA TRP A 77 -3.53 8.93 11.50
C TRP A 77 -4.96 8.39 11.27
N MET A 78 -5.30 7.27 11.94
CA MET A 78 -6.63 6.66 11.82
C MET A 78 -7.72 7.54 12.42
N THR A 79 -7.43 8.19 13.55
CA THR A 79 -8.32 9.17 14.19
C THR A 79 -8.63 10.33 13.23
N ALA A 80 -7.60 10.92 12.59
CA ALA A 80 -7.78 12.01 11.63
C ALA A 80 -8.63 11.55 10.41
N ALA A 81 -8.33 10.37 9.86
CA ALA A 81 -9.06 9.85 8.72
C ALA A 81 -10.56 9.66 9.02
N LEU A 82 -10.89 9.00 10.14
CA LEU A 82 -12.28 8.78 10.53
C LEU A 82 -12.98 10.09 10.95
N ALA A 83 -12.26 11.03 11.56
CA ALA A 83 -12.78 12.34 11.93
C ALA A 83 -13.15 13.18 10.71
N VAL A 84 -12.27 13.20 9.68
CA VAL A 84 -12.54 13.88 8.40
C VAL A 84 -13.78 13.29 7.73
N GLN A 85 -13.89 11.96 7.68
CA GLN A 85 -15.04 11.28 7.10
C GLN A 85 -16.33 11.52 7.89
N ALA A 86 -16.28 11.53 9.22
CA ALA A 86 -17.43 11.83 10.08
C ALA A 86 -17.92 13.28 9.95
N ALA A 87 -17.00 14.20 9.62
CA ALA A 87 -17.31 15.60 9.33
C ALA A 87 -17.78 15.83 7.87
N GLY A 88 -17.91 14.77 7.07
CA GLY A 88 -18.32 14.87 5.66
C GLY A 88 -17.21 15.32 4.71
N GLY A 89 -15.95 15.32 5.16
CA GLY A 89 -14.77 15.62 4.34
C GLY A 89 -14.21 14.39 3.64
N VAL A 90 -13.19 14.62 2.79
CA VAL A 90 -12.46 13.58 2.05
C VAL A 90 -11.04 13.50 2.56
N ILE A 91 -10.63 12.33 3.05
CA ILE A 91 -9.24 12.11 3.46
C ILE A 91 -8.35 11.81 2.24
N VAL A 92 -7.17 12.43 2.20
CA VAL A 92 -6.18 12.29 1.13
C VAL A 92 -4.86 11.84 1.73
N PRO A 93 -4.59 10.53 1.76
CA PRO A 93 -3.32 10.01 2.22
C PRO A 93 -2.15 10.38 1.30
N VAL A 94 -1.04 10.80 1.90
CA VAL A 94 0.25 10.99 1.23
C VAL A 94 1.22 9.92 1.74
N TYR A 95 1.94 9.26 0.85
CA TYR A 95 2.91 8.23 1.24
C TYR A 95 4.09 8.85 1.98
N GLY A 96 4.50 8.28 3.11
CA GLY A 96 5.65 8.74 3.90
C GLY A 96 6.98 8.73 3.13
N SER A 97 7.09 7.93 2.07
CA SER A 97 8.23 7.89 1.14
C SER A 97 8.21 9.00 0.07
N SER A 98 7.12 9.79 -0.06
CA SER A 98 7.01 10.85 -1.06
C SER A 98 8.06 11.96 -0.81
N THR A 99 8.67 12.44 -1.90
CA THR A 99 9.55 13.62 -1.85
C THR A 99 8.74 14.90 -1.56
N ALA A 100 9.41 16.01 -1.28
CA ALA A 100 8.75 17.31 -1.07
C ALA A 100 7.90 17.71 -2.29
N GLU A 101 8.43 17.54 -3.51
CA GLU A 101 7.73 17.84 -4.77
C GLU A 101 6.49 16.95 -4.96
N GLN A 102 6.61 15.64 -4.71
CA GLN A 102 5.49 14.71 -4.80
C GLN A 102 4.41 15.02 -3.76
N THR A 103 4.84 15.42 -2.55
CA THR A 103 3.94 15.83 -1.47
C THR A 103 3.19 17.10 -1.84
N ALA A 104 3.90 18.11 -2.35
CA ALA A 104 3.33 19.36 -2.86
C ALA A 104 2.27 19.08 -3.93
N TYR A 105 2.63 18.26 -4.92
CA TYR A 105 1.71 17.90 -6.00
C TYR A 105 0.41 17.26 -5.47
N VAL A 106 0.49 16.29 -4.58
CA VAL A 106 -0.70 15.62 -4.04
C VAL A 106 -1.60 16.59 -3.28
N ILE A 107 -1.01 17.43 -2.42
CA ILE A 107 -1.76 18.39 -1.61
C ILE A 107 -2.42 19.46 -2.50
N GLU A 108 -1.66 20.02 -3.46
CA GLU A 108 -2.16 21.04 -4.37
C GLU A 108 -3.23 20.49 -5.31
N HIS A 109 -2.95 19.39 -6.00
CA HIS A 109 -3.86 18.77 -6.97
C HIS A 109 -5.17 18.30 -6.32
N SER A 110 -5.11 17.79 -5.08
CA SER A 110 -6.30 17.39 -4.33
C SER A 110 -7.14 18.56 -3.80
N ASP A 111 -6.68 19.81 -3.88
CA ASP A 111 -7.26 20.99 -3.23
C ASP A 111 -7.39 20.83 -1.70
N ALA A 112 -6.48 20.14 -1.05
CA ALA A 112 -6.53 19.93 0.39
C ALA A 112 -6.48 21.27 1.15
N ARG A 113 -7.40 21.45 2.10
CA ARG A 113 -7.54 22.66 2.93
C ARG A 113 -6.97 22.48 4.32
N LEU A 114 -6.85 21.24 4.77
CA LEU A 114 -6.28 20.83 6.04
C LEU A 114 -5.17 19.82 5.77
N LEU A 115 -4.08 19.88 6.54
CA LEU A 115 -2.99 18.93 6.46
C LEU A 115 -2.66 18.41 7.85
N PHE A 116 -2.65 17.10 8.01
CA PHE A 116 -2.10 16.41 9.17
C PHE A 116 -0.71 15.90 8.83
N VAL A 117 0.28 16.20 9.64
CA VAL A 117 1.68 15.78 9.40
C VAL A 117 2.35 15.28 10.67
N ASP A 118 3.16 14.26 10.53
CA ASP A 118 3.94 13.67 11.61
C ASP A 118 5.42 13.68 11.27
N THR A 119 6.25 13.49 12.28
CA THR A 119 7.72 13.44 12.26
C THR A 119 8.42 14.70 11.70
N ALA A 120 9.57 15.03 12.26
CA ALA A 120 10.34 16.19 11.81
C ALA A 120 10.76 16.09 10.33
N PRO A 121 11.24 14.93 9.81
CA PRO A 121 11.60 14.83 8.39
C PRO A 121 10.44 15.03 7.42
N LEU A 122 9.20 14.60 7.77
CA LEU A 122 8.03 14.82 6.92
C LEU A 122 7.57 16.28 6.99
N PHE A 123 7.62 16.89 8.17
CA PHE A 123 7.29 18.29 8.32
C PHE A 123 8.30 19.21 7.60
N GLU A 124 9.59 18.86 7.60
CA GLU A 124 10.60 19.56 6.80
C GLU A 124 10.28 19.51 5.30
N ARG A 125 9.80 18.36 4.77
CA ARG A 125 9.36 18.28 3.37
C ARG A 125 8.14 19.19 3.10
N VAL A 126 7.23 19.32 4.06
CA VAL A 126 6.09 20.23 3.98
C VAL A 126 6.57 21.68 3.98
N LEU A 127 7.52 22.07 4.84
CA LEU A 127 8.09 23.41 4.85
C LEU A 127 8.85 23.74 3.55
N ALA A 128 9.61 22.78 3.01
CA ALA A 128 10.30 22.94 1.72
C ALA A 128 9.34 23.11 0.54
N ALA A 129 8.11 22.61 0.66
CA ALA A 129 7.06 22.72 -0.37
C ALA A 129 6.04 23.86 -0.08
N TRP A 130 6.28 24.70 0.91
CA TRP A 130 5.28 25.62 1.49
C TRP A 130 4.65 26.58 0.51
N GLU A 131 5.40 27.08 -0.45
CA GLU A 131 4.90 28.01 -1.48
C GLU A 131 3.78 27.40 -2.34
N HIS A 132 3.77 26.06 -2.49
CA HIS A 132 2.72 25.31 -3.20
C HIS A 132 1.50 25.00 -2.33
N LEU A 133 1.54 25.33 -1.01
CA LEU A 133 0.49 24.99 -0.06
C LEU A 133 -0.41 26.20 0.31
N GLY A 134 -0.52 27.17 -0.58
CA GLY A 134 -1.29 28.40 -0.35
C GLY A 134 -2.76 28.16 0.01
N GLN A 135 -3.37 27.09 -0.50
CA GLN A 135 -4.76 26.72 -0.23
C GLN A 135 -4.97 26.03 1.13
N VAL A 136 -3.91 25.50 1.77
CA VAL A 136 -3.99 24.83 3.08
C VAL A 136 -4.22 25.88 4.16
N ARG A 137 -5.35 25.82 4.85
CA ARG A 137 -5.72 26.79 5.91
C ARG A 137 -5.02 26.48 7.23
N ARG A 138 -4.87 25.19 7.54
CA ARG A 138 -4.32 24.70 8.79
C ARG A 138 -3.44 23.47 8.59
N VAL A 139 -2.33 23.41 9.35
CA VAL A 139 -1.46 22.23 9.46
C VAL A 139 -1.51 21.75 10.92
N VAL A 140 -1.87 20.50 11.13
CA VAL A 140 -1.94 19.86 12.45
C VAL A 140 -0.76 18.91 12.60
N LEU A 141 0.10 19.16 13.57
CA LEU A 141 1.19 18.26 13.96
C LEU A 141 0.65 17.11 14.79
N LEU A 142 0.80 15.87 14.34
CA LEU A 142 0.28 14.69 15.02
C LEU A 142 1.07 14.34 16.29
N ASP A 143 2.31 14.78 16.39
CA ASP A 143 3.16 14.67 17.56
C ASP A 143 3.35 16.06 18.18
N ASP A 144 2.85 16.27 19.38
CA ASP A 144 2.96 17.53 20.12
C ASP A 144 4.41 17.88 20.51
N SER A 145 5.34 16.94 20.43
CA SER A 145 6.77 17.18 20.67
C SER A 145 7.49 17.83 19.50
N LEU A 146 6.86 17.88 18.31
CA LEU A 146 7.44 18.53 17.14
C LEU A 146 7.54 20.04 17.33
N ASP A 147 8.74 20.56 17.21
CA ASP A 147 9.03 21.98 17.30
C ASP A 147 9.19 22.59 15.88
N PRO A 148 8.23 23.41 15.41
CA PRO A 148 8.31 24.04 14.10
C PRO A 148 9.54 24.91 13.90
N SER A 149 10.06 25.51 14.96
CA SER A 149 11.24 26.38 14.88
C SER A 149 12.52 25.59 14.59
N ARG A 150 12.65 24.40 15.18
CA ARG A 150 13.78 23.49 14.91
C ARG A 150 13.74 22.94 13.49
N ALA A 151 12.58 22.55 12.99
CA ALA A 151 12.43 22.10 11.60
C ALA A 151 12.79 23.20 10.60
N ALA A 152 12.34 24.44 10.86
CA ALA A 152 12.70 25.59 10.04
C ALA A 152 14.21 25.88 10.08
N ALA A 153 14.83 25.83 11.26
CA ALA A 153 16.27 26.03 11.43
C ALA A 153 17.09 24.99 10.66
N ALA A 154 16.72 23.70 10.76
CA ALA A 154 17.38 22.60 10.06
C ALA A 154 17.33 22.75 8.52
N LEU A 155 16.26 23.31 7.96
CA LEU A 155 16.18 23.64 6.54
C LEU A 155 17.09 24.81 6.15
N ASN A 156 17.09 25.90 6.96
CA ASN A 156 17.95 27.06 6.74
C ASN A 156 19.45 26.67 6.76
N GLU A 157 19.87 25.81 7.69
CA GLU A 157 21.25 25.29 7.75
C GLU A 157 21.66 24.54 6.48
N ARG A 158 20.68 23.90 5.81
CA ARG A 158 20.88 23.22 4.52
C ARG A 158 20.76 24.17 3.30
N GLY A 159 20.57 25.47 3.53
CA GLY A 159 20.44 26.47 2.48
C GLY A 159 19.11 26.42 1.73
N LEU A 160 18.09 25.77 2.29
CA LEU A 160 16.75 25.69 1.70
C LEU A 160 15.87 26.86 2.13
N SER A 161 14.98 27.29 1.24
CA SER A 161 14.01 28.36 1.55
C SER A 161 13.02 27.86 2.61
N VAL A 162 12.72 28.74 3.57
CA VAL A 162 11.76 28.47 4.65
C VAL A 162 10.75 29.61 4.70
N PRO A 163 9.45 29.31 4.91
CA PRO A 163 8.44 30.36 5.05
C PRO A 163 8.72 31.24 6.28
N PRO A 164 8.23 32.50 6.30
CA PRO A 164 8.33 33.35 7.49
C PRO A 164 7.75 32.67 8.71
N PHE A 165 8.47 32.71 9.85
CA PHE A 165 8.05 31.98 11.05
C PHE A 165 6.66 32.39 11.55
N ALA A 166 6.31 33.68 11.43
CA ALA A 166 4.97 34.17 11.75
C ALA A 166 3.85 33.51 10.91
N GLU A 167 4.15 33.09 9.68
CA GLU A 167 3.20 32.34 8.85
C GLU A 167 3.08 30.90 9.32
N ILE A 168 4.19 30.28 9.72
CA ILE A 168 4.19 28.94 10.32
C ILE A 168 3.33 28.97 11.59
N GLU A 169 3.61 29.87 12.53
CA GLU A 169 2.84 29.98 13.78
C GLU A 169 1.34 30.22 13.56
N ARG A 170 0.98 30.97 12.54
CA ARG A 170 -0.41 31.23 12.21
C ARG A 170 -1.16 29.98 11.70
N ARG A 171 -0.49 29.11 10.94
CA ARG A 171 -1.11 27.96 10.26
C ARG A 171 -0.89 26.63 10.96
N VAL A 172 0.20 26.48 11.73
CA VAL A 172 0.58 25.22 12.36
C VAL A 172 0.05 25.17 13.80
N ILE A 173 -0.61 24.06 14.16
CA ILE A 173 -1.08 23.83 15.52
C ILE A 173 -0.75 22.38 15.96
N PRO A 174 -0.50 22.16 17.26
CA PRO A 174 -0.30 20.81 17.78
C PRO A 174 -1.62 20.03 17.83
N TRP A 175 -1.53 18.71 17.84
CA TRP A 175 -2.67 17.78 17.94
C TRP A 175 -3.56 18.06 19.16
N SER A 176 -2.95 18.22 20.32
CA SER A 176 -3.66 18.52 21.57
C SER A 176 -4.50 19.79 21.47
N ARG A 177 -4.02 20.81 20.75
CA ARG A 177 -4.78 22.06 20.52
C ARG A 177 -6.01 21.82 19.66
N ALA A 178 -5.87 21.03 18.59
CA ALA A 178 -6.99 20.67 17.72
C ALA A 178 -8.07 19.90 18.52
N LEU A 179 -7.64 18.91 19.32
CA LEU A 179 -8.55 18.17 20.22
C LEU A 179 -9.23 19.09 21.24
N ALA A 180 -8.52 20.07 21.81
CA ALA A 180 -9.09 21.02 22.77
C ALA A 180 -10.17 21.91 22.14
N VAL A 181 -9.97 22.37 20.89
CA VAL A 181 -10.98 23.11 20.12
C VAL A 181 -12.23 22.26 19.91
N GLY A 182 -12.05 21.01 19.46
CA GLY A 182 -13.17 20.08 19.26
C GLY A 182 -13.91 19.77 20.57
N ALA A 183 -13.18 19.59 21.68
CA ALA A 183 -13.77 19.38 23.00
C ALA A 183 -14.58 20.58 23.49
N ALA A 184 -14.16 21.80 23.18
CA ALA A 184 -14.95 23.01 23.49
C ALA A 184 -16.29 23.00 22.71
N ARG A 185 -16.23 22.73 21.40
CA ARG A 185 -17.43 22.62 20.56
C ARG A 185 -18.37 21.49 20.99
N ASP A 186 -17.82 20.36 21.43
CA ASP A 186 -18.64 19.26 21.99
C ASP A 186 -19.38 19.67 23.26
N ARG A 187 -18.78 20.51 24.10
CA ARG A 187 -19.47 21.05 25.31
C ARG A 187 -20.58 22.06 24.96
N GLU A 188 -20.36 22.86 23.91
CA GLU A 188 -21.35 23.84 23.42
C GLU A 188 -22.55 23.16 22.79
N ASP A 189 -22.30 22.08 22.04
CA ASP A 189 -23.37 21.34 21.33
C ASP A 189 -23.05 19.83 21.28
N ARG A 190 -23.62 19.11 22.25
CA ARG A 190 -23.43 17.66 22.41
C ARG A 190 -23.93 16.82 21.23
N ALA A 191 -24.85 17.33 20.43
CA ALA A 191 -25.43 16.62 19.28
C ALA A 191 -24.73 16.97 17.95
N ALA A 192 -23.76 17.89 17.95
CA ALA A 192 -23.12 18.37 16.74
C ALA A 192 -22.42 17.26 15.97
N PHE A 193 -21.70 16.38 16.66
CA PHE A 193 -20.99 15.27 16.07
C PHE A 193 -21.95 14.28 15.38
N GLU A 194 -22.99 13.82 16.09
CA GLU A 194 -23.98 12.89 15.55
C GLU A 194 -24.71 13.47 14.35
N ARG A 195 -25.07 14.77 14.42
CA ARG A 195 -25.69 15.44 13.25
C ARG A 195 -24.75 15.47 12.05
N ALA A 196 -23.48 15.82 12.24
CA ALA A 196 -22.49 15.83 11.16
C ALA A 196 -22.34 14.45 10.54
N MET A 197 -22.10 13.42 11.36
CA MET A 197 -21.90 12.04 10.91
C MET A 197 -23.16 11.47 10.22
N ASN A 198 -24.36 11.80 10.70
CA ASN A 198 -25.62 11.34 10.12
C ASN A 198 -25.96 12.03 8.80
N ALA A 199 -25.41 13.21 8.53
CA ALA A 199 -25.58 13.93 7.28
C ALA A 199 -24.71 13.41 6.13
N VAL A 200 -23.73 12.54 6.43
CA VAL A 200 -22.81 12.00 5.42
C VAL A 200 -23.52 10.99 4.52
N SER A 201 -23.54 11.25 3.21
CA SER A 201 -24.09 10.33 2.23
C SER A 201 -23.08 9.22 1.87
N LEU A 202 -23.59 8.00 1.63
CA LEU A 202 -22.76 6.92 1.10
C LEU A 202 -22.21 7.20 -0.31
N ASP A 203 -22.90 8.03 -1.08
CA ASP A 203 -22.54 8.32 -2.47
C ASP A 203 -21.55 9.49 -2.63
N GLN A 204 -21.22 10.18 -1.54
CA GLN A 204 -20.16 11.18 -1.57
C GLN A 204 -18.77 10.54 -1.40
N PRO A 205 -17.71 11.12 -1.99
CA PRO A 205 -16.33 10.68 -1.73
C PRO A 205 -15.97 10.82 -0.23
N GLY A 206 -15.31 9.81 0.31
CA GLY A 206 -14.77 9.84 1.68
C GLY A 206 -13.26 9.62 1.72
N LEU A 207 -12.69 9.11 0.62
CA LEU A 207 -11.27 8.80 0.48
C LEU A 207 -10.81 9.16 -0.93
N MET A 208 -9.64 9.79 -1.07
CA MET A 208 -9.02 10.01 -2.36
C MET A 208 -7.57 9.54 -2.31
N LEU A 209 -7.26 8.50 -3.05
CA LEU A 209 -5.93 7.91 -3.13
C LEU A 209 -5.22 8.35 -4.40
N TYR A 210 -3.90 8.52 -4.31
CA TYR A 210 -3.09 8.82 -5.48
C TYR A 210 -2.36 7.58 -5.95
N THR A 211 -2.64 7.17 -7.20
CA THR A 211 -1.95 6.05 -7.83
C THR A 211 -0.81 6.59 -8.69
N SER A 212 0.37 6.07 -8.43
CA SER A 212 1.53 6.34 -9.28
C SER A 212 1.40 5.53 -10.57
N GLY A 213 0.83 6.12 -11.60
CA GLY A 213 0.93 5.56 -12.94
C GLY A 213 2.41 5.41 -13.34
N THR A 214 2.73 4.43 -14.18
CA THR A 214 4.10 4.24 -14.70
C THR A 214 4.48 5.35 -15.70
N SER A 215 3.52 6.19 -16.11
CA SER A 215 3.72 7.31 -17.02
C SER A 215 2.96 8.54 -16.52
N GLY A 216 3.67 9.62 -16.22
CA GLY A 216 3.10 10.90 -15.82
C GLY A 216 2.91 11.08 -14.30
N PRO A 217 2.35 12.22 -13.87
CA PRO A 217 2.08 12.51 -12.47
C PRO A 217 1.02 11.55 -11.89
N PRO A 218 1.03 11.34 -10.56
CA PRO A 218 0.04 10.50 -9.89
C PRO A 218 -1.39 10.99 -10.14
N LYS A 219 -2.33 10.06 -10.35
CA LYS A 219 -3.75 10.36 -10.55
C LYS A 219 -4.53 10.23 -9.25
N GLY A 220 -5.39 11.19 -8.94
CA GLY A 220 -6.30 11.12 -7.81
C GLY A 220 -7.50 10.21 -8.10
N VAL A 221 -7.71 9.22 -7.25
CA VAL A 221 -8.82 8.25 -7.31
C VAL A 221 -9.79 8.54 -6.18
N PRO A 222 -10.86 9.31 -6.39
CA PRO A 222 -11.88 9.52 -5.38
C PRO A 222 -12.74 8.27 -5.24
N LEU A 223 -12.86 7.77 -4.02
CA LEU A 223 -13.70 6.64 -3.66
C LEU A 223 -14.86 7.12 -2.78
N THR A 224 -16.07 6.77 -3.15
CA THR A 224 -17.24 7.03 -2.32
C THR A 224 -17.25 6.10 -1.10
N HIS A 225 -17.94 6.49 -0.05
CA HIS A 225 -18.16 5.59 1.09
C HIS A 225 -18.82 4.28 0.65
N ARG A 226 -19.73 4.32 -0.33
CA ARG A 226 -20.38 3.13 -0.91
C ARG A 226 -19.39 2.20 -1.60
N ASN A 227 -18.46 2.74 -2.41
CA ASN A 227 -17.46 1.91 -3.09
C ASN A 227 -16.68 1.04 -2.08
N VAL A 228 -16.19 1.68 -1.01
CA VAL A 228 -15.41 1.02 0.05
C VAL A 228 -16.27 0.06 0.88
N ALA A 229 -17.48 0.49 1.27
CA ALA A 229 -18.36 -0.31 2.13
C ALA A 229 -18.84 -1.60 1.45
N VAL A 230 -19.22 -1.53 0.17
CA VAL A 230 -19.67 -2.71 -0.60
C VAL A 230 -18.51 -3.69 -0.78
N ASN A 231 -17.31 -3.20 -1.13
CA ASN A 231 -16.13 -4.05 -1.25
C ASN A 231 -15.79 -4.75 0.08
N GLY A 232 -15.88 -4.00 1.21
CA GLY A 232 -15.69 -4.56 2.55
C GLY A 232 -16.75 -5.62 2.90
N ALA A 233 -18.02 -5.41 2.57
CA ALA A 233 -19.11 -6.37 2.80
C ALA A 233 -18.89 -7.67 2.02
N ASP A 234 -18.50 -7.58 0.75
CA ASP A 234 -18.17 -8.75 -0.06
C ASP A 234 -16.98 -9.53 0.50
N TRP A 235 -15.96 -8.78 0.94
CA TRP A 235 -14.79 -9.37 1.56
C TRP A 235 -15.15 -10.13 2.85
N LEU A 236 -16.01 -9.57 3.71
CA LEU A 236 -16.51 -10.23 4.91
C LEU A 236 -17.28 -11.52 4.58
N ARG A 237 -18.17 -11.48 3.57
CA ARG A 237 -18.92 -12.67 3.12
C ARG A 237 -17.98 -13.80 2.68
N CYS A 238 -16.98 -13.47 1.87
CA CYS A 238 -16.04 -14.46 1.32
C CYS A 238 -15.18 -15.12 2.40
N ASN A 239 -14.84 -14.39 3.47
CA ASN A 239 -13.90 -14.84 4.50
C ASN A 239 -14.56 -15.22 5.83
N ALA A 240 -15.88 -15.14 5.96
CA ALA A 240 -16.62 -15.40 7.19
C ALA A 240 -16.16 -16.64 7.98
N PRO A 241 -15.84 -17.80 7.33
CA PRO A 241 -15.37 -19.00 8.04
C PRO A 241 -14.02 -18.83 8.75
N LEU A 242 -13.19 -17.87 8.32
CA LEU A 242 -11.84 -17.61 8.87
C LEU A 242 -11.81 -16.46 9.87
N LEU A 243 -12.89 -15.70 9.97
CA LEU A 243 -12.93 -14.50 10.80
C LEU A 243 -13.40 -14.82 12.21
N ASP A 244 -12.76 -14.17 13.18
CA ASP A 244 -13.17 -14.18 14.59
C ASP A 244 -13.36 -12.74 15.06
N GLU A 245 -14.41 -12.49 15.85
CA GLU A 245 -14.57 -11.24 16.57
C GLU A 245 -13.48 -11.12 17.64
N GLY A 246 -12.92 -9.92 17.81
CA GLY A 246 -11.88 -9.68 18.79
C GLY A 246 -10.54 -10.37 18.50
N ALA A 247 -10.28 -10.77 17.27
CA ALA A 247 -8.98 -11.30 16.86
C ALA A 247 -7.85 -10.31 17.12
N VAL A 248 -6.62 -10.82 17.13
CA VAL A 248 -5.40 -10.02 17.23
C VAL A 248 -4.76 -9.94 15.86
N ASP A 249 -4.51 -8.73 15.37
CA ASP A 249 -3.75 -8.47 14.14
C ASP A 249 -2.47 -7.68 14.41
N LEU A 250 -1.54 -7.73 13.46
CA LEU A 250 -0.32 -6.94 13.46
C LEU A 250 -0.36 -5.98 12.26
N LEU A 251 -0.85 -4.76 12.50
CA LEU A 251 -1.07 -3.73 11.49
C LEU A 251 0.25 -3.00 11.17
N TRP A 252 0.86 -3.37 10.06
CA TRP A 252 2.12 -2.80 9.57
C TRP A 252 2.03 -2.22 8.16
N LEU A 253 1.04 -2.68 7.38
CA LEU A 253 0.81 -2.16 6.03
C LEU A 253 0.51 -0.66 6.10
N PRO A 254 1.07 0.15 5.18
CA PRO A 254 0.84 1.60 5.19
C PRO A 254 -0.66 1.92 5.09
N MET A 255 -1.20 2.65 6.07
CA MET A 255 -2.58 3.15 6.01
C MET A 255 -2.78 4.20 4.90
N SER A 256 -1.70 4.74 4.35
CA SER A 256 -1.74 5.56 3.13
C SER A 256 -2.07 4.75 1.86
N HIS A 257 -2.05 3.43 1.92
CA HIS A 257 -2.50 2.53 0.86
C HIS A 257 -3.86 1.93 1.21
N VAL A 258 -4.73 1.74 0.21
CA VAL A 258 -6.08 1.19 0.40
C VAL A 258 -6.09 -0.17 1.11
N PHE A 259 -5.04 -0.98 0.98
CA PHE A 259 -4.92 -2.27 1.65
C PHE A 259 -4.74 -2.10 3.17
N GLY A 260 -3.77 -1.30 3.61
CA GLY A 260 -3.55 -1.05 5.05
C GLY A 260 -4.70 -0.27 5.70
N PHE A 261 -5.29 0.71 4.98
CA PHE A 261 -6.50 1.39 5.44
C PHE A 261 -7.68 0.44 5.58
N GLY A 262 -7.88 -0.46 4.61
CA GLY A 262 -8.91 -1.49 4.65
C GLY A 262 -8.75 -2.46 5.81
N GLU A 263 -7.51 -2.93 6.10
CA GLU A 263 -7.19 -3.77 7.27
C GLU A 263 -7.59 -3.09 8.58
N ALA A 264 -7.21 -1.82 8.76
CA ALA A 264 -7.59 -1.05 9.94
C ALA A 264 -9.12 -0.87 10.07
N CYS A 265 -9.82 -0.65 8.95
CA CYS A 265 -11.29 -0.57 8.91
C CYS A 265 -11.96 -1.91 9.25
N LEU A 266 -11.41 -3.03 8.80
CA LEU A 266 -11.87 -4.38 9.19
C LEU A 266 -11.70 -4.60 10.69
N GLY A 267 -10.56 -4.22 11.26
CA GLY A 267 -10.34 -4.26 12.71
C GLY A 267 -11.35 -3.43 13.48
N ASN A 268 -11.75 -2.25 12.95
CA ASN A 268 -12.84 -1.43 13.54
C ASN A 268 -14.19 -2.15 13.45
N THR A 269 -14.48 -2.81 12.35
CA THR A 269 -15.75 -3.53 12.15
C THR A 269 -15.85 -4.75 13.05
N LEU A 270 -14.79 -5.58 13.08
CA LEU A 270 -14.77 -6.87 13.76
C LEU A 270 -14.29 -6.81 15.23
N GLY A 271 -13.98 -5.64 15.73
CA GLY A 271 -13.59 -5.44 17.13
C GLY A 271 -12.21 -6.00 17.47
N TRP A 272 -11.28 -6.01 16.52
CA TRP A 272 -9.92 -6.54 16.72
C TRP A 272 -9.10 -5.70 17.67
N THR A 273 -8.08 -6.33 18.29
CA THR A 273 -6.97 -5.65 18.92
C THR A 273 -5.81 -5.60 17.95
N SER A 274 -5.50 -4.40 17.42
CA SER A 274 -4.43 -4.23 16.42
C SER A 274 -3.14 -3.75 17.09
N TYR A 275 -2.08 -4.53 16.95
CA TYR A 275 -0.73 -4.13 17.30
C TYR A 275 -0.14 -3.34 16.14
N MET A 276 0.24 -2.08 16.38
CA MET A 276 0.84 -1.26 15.34
C MET A 276 2.32 -1.56 15.18
N SER A 277 2.75 -1.69 13.94
CA SER A 277 4.14 -1.95 13.58
C SER A 277 4.55 -1.14 12.35
N ASP A 278 5.79 -1.28 11.96
CA ASP A 278 6.39 -0.67 10.78
C ASP A 278 7.17 -1.71 9.95
N PRO A 279 7.59 -1.38 8.72
CA PRO A 279 8.29 -2.32 7.83
C PRO A 279 9.63 -2.85 8.36
N LEU A 280 10.29 -2.14 9.28
CA LEU A 280 11.57 -2.55 9.86
C LEU A 280 11.37 -3.49 11.06
N ALA A 281 10.33 -3.26 11.85
CA ALA A 281 10.08 -3.97 13.11
C ALA A 281 9.15 -5.19 12.95
N VAL A 282 8.33 -5.26 11.90
CA VAL A 282 7.25 -6.26 11.75
C VAL A 282 7.71 -7.71 11.91
N LEU A 283 8.87 -8.10 11.35
CA LEU A 283 9.40 -9.46 11.49
C LEU A 283 9.80 -9.81 12.93
N GLY A 284 10.29 -8.82 13.68
CA GLY A 284 10.61 -8.99 15.10
C GLY A 284 9.36 -9.00 15.99
N HIS A 285 8.31 -8.28 15.60
CA HIS A 285 7.05 -8.22 16.34
C HIS A 285 6.17 -9.46 16.14
N LEU A 286 6.21 -10.12 14.97
CA LEU A 286 5.40 -11.30 14.68
C LEU A 286 5.45 -12.38 15.78
N PRO A 287 6.63 -12.90 16.20
CA PRO A 287 6.72 -13.91 17.24
C PRO A 287 6.33 -13.41 18.63
N GLN A 288 6.44 -12.10 18.90
CA GLN A 288 6.09 -11.49 20.18
C GLN A 288 4.58 -11.29 20.31
N VAL A 289 3.94 -10.73 19.28
CA VAL A 289 2.49 -10.43 19.25
C VAL A 289 1.67 -11.69 19.07
N ARG A 290 2.18 -12.66 18.31
CA ARG A 290 1.49 -13.92 18.00
C ARG A 290 0.09 -13.67 17.43
N PRO A 291 -0.03 -12.91 16.31
CA PRO A 291 -1.32 -12.54 15.77
C PRO A 291 -2.09 -13.76 15.27
N SER A 292 -3.42 -13.70 15.30
CA SER A 292 -4.30 -14.66 14.64
C SER A 292 -4.68 -14.25 13.22
N VAL A 293 -4.56 -12.95 12.92
CA VAL A 293 -4.77 -12.34 11.60
C VAL A 293 -3.49 -11.63 11.18
N PHE A 294 -3.06 -11.83 9.94
CA PHE A 294 -1.92 -11.11 9.40
C PHE A 294 -2.09 -10.87 7.90
N MET A 295 -2.05 -9.61 7.52
CA MET A 295 -2.12 -9.18 6.13
C MET A 295 -0.77 -8.61 5.68
N SER A 296 -0.32 -8.99 4.49
CA SER A 296 1.01 -8.61 4.06
C SER A 296 1.16 -8.59 2.54
N VAL A 297 2.32 -8.10 2.11
CA VAL A 297 2.77 -8.17 0.72
C VAL A 297 3.60 -9.42 0.48
N PRO A 298 3.73 -9.90 -0.78
CA PRO A 298 4.46 -11.12 -1.12
C PRO A 298 5.88 -11.19 -0.57
N SER A 299 6.62 -10.08 -0.64
CA SER A 299 8.03 -10.05 -0.20
C SER A 299 8.24 -10.41 1.26
N LEU A 300 7.28 -10.12 2.14
CA LEU A 300 7.38 -10.49 3.56
C LEU A 300 7.07 -11.98 3.76
N TRP A 301 6.07 -12.53 3.07
CA TRP A 301 5.75 -13.95 3.08
C TRP A 301 6.93 -14.80 2.56
N GLU A 302 7.57 -14.33 1.48
CA GLU A 302 8.77 -14.94 0.90
C GLU A 302 9.95 -14.92 1.89
N LYS A 303 10.18 -13.79 2.59
CA LYS A 303 11.20 -13.70 3.65
C LYS A 303 10.97 -14.68 4.79
N LEU A 304 9.72 -14.85 5.23
CA LEU A 304 9.36 -15.84 6.26
C LEU A 304 9.62 -17.27 5.76
N ALA A 305 9.23 -17.57 4.51
CA ALA A 305 9.47 -18.88 3.90
C ALA A 305 10.95 -19.21 3.79
N VAL A 306 11.77 -18.27 3.30
CA VAL A 306 13.24 -18.43 3.22
C VAL A 306 13.86 -18.61 4.61
N SER A 307 13.44 -17.79 5.59
CA SER A 307 13.94 -17.83 6.96
C SER A 307 13.59 -19.12 7.70
N SER A 308 12.47 -19.78 7.33
CA SER A 308 12.09 -21.08 7.88
C SER A 308 12.90 -22.24 7.31
N LYS A 309 13.58 -22.05 6.17
CA LYS A 309 14.29 -23.11 5.43
C LYS A 309 13.44 -24.33 5.12
N GLY A 310 12.13 -24.15 4.99
CA GLY A 310 11.15 -25.21 4.76
C GLY A 310 10.75 -26.00 6.02
N ASP A 311 11.27 -25.66 7.18
CA ASP A 311 10.93 -26.23 8.47
C ASP A 311 9.65 -25.58 9.01
N LEU A 312 8.62 -26.41 9.29
CA LEU A 312 7.30 -25.94 9.71
C LEU A 312 7.29 -25.47 11.18
N GLU A 313 8.10 -26.08 12.06
CA GLU A 313 8.23 -25.66 13.46
C GLU A 313 8.88 -24.28 13.50
N ARG A 314 9.94 -24.11 12.73
CA ARG A 314 10.62 -22.81 12.58
C ARG A 314 9.69 -21.75 11.99
N LEU A 315 8.87 -22.09 11.01
CA LEU A 315 7.87 -21.16 10.45
C LEU A 315 6.86 -20.74 11.51
N ALA A 316 6.38 -21.68 12.34
CA ALA A 316 5.48 -21.40 13.45
C ALA A 316 6.12 -20.49 14.50
N GLU A 317 7.40 -20.71 14.85
CA GLU A 317 8.16 -19.80 15.74
C GLU A 317 8.23 -18.37 15.17
N LEU A 318 8.62 -18.22 13.89
CA LEU A 318 8.77 -16.94 13.23
C LEU A 318 7.45 -16.15 13.13
N THR A 319 6.33 -16.86 13.05
CA THR A 319 4.99 -16.25 12.93
C THR A 319 4.21 -16.18 14.24
N GLY A 320 4.77 -16.73 15.33
CA GLY A 320 4.13 -16.79 16.64
C GLY A 320 3.15 -17.95 16.82
N GLY A 321 2.98 -18.83 15.80
CA GLY A 321 2.25 -20.11 15.88
C GLY A 321 0.74 -20.00 16.09
N ARG A 322 0.10 -18.86 15.81
CA ARG A 322 -1.35 -18.64 16.02
C ARG A 322 -2.08 -18.14 14.78
N LEU A 323 -1.39 -18.02 13.65
CA LEU A 323 -2.01 -17.53 12.41
C LEU A 323 -3.17 -18.45 11.99
N ARG A 324 -4.31 -17.84 11.73
CA ARG A 324 -5.53 -18.52 11.24
C ARG A 324 -6.01 -17.92 9.93
N PHE A 325 -5.92 -16.61 9.81
CA PHE A 325 -6.30 -15.89 8.61
C PHE A 325 -5.13 -15.03 8.11
N CYS A 326 -4.73 -15.27 6.87
CA CYS A 326 -3.62 -14.60 6.24
C CYS A 326 -3.98 -14.17 4.82
N LEU A 327 -3.66 -12.92 4.48
CA LEU A 327 -3.92 -12.36 3.16
C LEU A 327 -2.62 -11.83 2.54
N SER A 328 -2.41 -12.14 1.27
CA SER A 328 -1.36 -11.54 0.44
C SER A 328 -1.99 -10.72 -0.67
N GLY A 329 -1.50 -9.49 -0.89
CA GLY A 329 -2.01 -8.61 -1.92
C GLY A 329 -0.95 -7.65 -2.46
N GLY A 330 -1.30 -6.93 -3.54
CA GLY A 330 -0.46 -5.89 -4.14
C GLY A 330 0.52 -6.37 -5.21
N ALA A 331 0.88 -7.65 -5.24
CA ALA A 331 1.66 -8.31 -6.29
C ALA A 331 1.46 -9.83 -6.23
N GLY A 332 1.89 -10.56 -7.25
CA GLY A 332 1.84 -12.02 -7.27
C GLY A 332 2.74 -12.65 -6.21
N LEU A 333 2.29 -13.74 -5.59
CA LEU A 333 3.03 -14.53 -4.61
C LEU A 333 3.44 -15.88 -5.21
N LYS A 334 4.68 -16.30 -4.98
CA LYS A 334 5.19 -17.59 -5.42
C LYS A 334 4.32 -18.75 -4.90
N ARG A 335 4.06 -19.72 -5.78
CA ARG A 335 3.24 -20.89 -5.44
C ARG A 335 3.83 -21.70 -4.29
N GLU A 336 5.15 -21.91 -4.29
CA GLU A 336 5.89 -22.68 -3.29
C GLU A 336 5.72 -22.09 -1.88
N VAL A 337 5.62 -20.76 -1.77
CA VAL A 337 5.36 -20.07 -0.51
C VAL A 337 3.96 -20.38 -0.01
N LYS A 338 2.94 -20.29 -0.87
CA LYS A 338 1.55 -20.64 -0.52
C LYS A 338 1.43 -22.11 -0.07
N GLU A 339 2.10 -23.02 -0.77
CA GLU A 339 2.12 -24.46 -0.43
C GLU A 339 2.84 -24.74 0.89
N LEU A 340 3.92 -23.99 1.21
CA LEU A 340 4.62 -24.11 2.50
C LEU A 340 3.70 -23.71 3.66
N PHE A 341 3.05 -22.56 3.58
CA PHE A 341 2.12 -22.10 4.60
C PHE A 341 0.91 -23.05 4.74
N HIS A 342 0.39 -23.54 3.63
CA HIS A 342 -0.71 -24.53 3.65
C HIS A 342 -0.32 -25.82 4.38
N ARG A 343 0.92 -26.34 4.17
CA ARG A 343 1.43 -27.49 4.93
C ARG A 343 1.57 -27.19 6.43
N ALA A 344 1.80 -25.94 6.81
CA ALA A 344 1.82 -25.49 8.20
C ALA A 344 0.40 -25.27 8.78
N GLY A 345 -0.67 -25.62 8.04
CA GLY A 345 -2.05 -25.42 8.47
C GLY A 345 -2.56 -23.97 8.33
N VAL A 346 -1.83 -23.10 7.63
CA VAL A 346 -2.19 -21.70 7.42
C VAL A 346 -2.65 -21.50 5.98
N LEU A 347 -3.91 -21.09 5.79
CA LEU A 347 -4.44 -20.72 4.49
C LEU A 347 -4.00 -19.29 4.15
N LEU A 348 -3.03 -19.16 3.25
CA LEU A 348 -2.58 -17.88 2.74
C LEU A 348 -3.40 -17.48 1.51
N ILE A 349 -4.38 -16.60 1.73
CA ILE A 349 -5.30 -16.13 0.70
C ILE A 349 -4.60 -15.08 -0.16
N GLU A 350 -4.80 -15.15 -1.47
CA GLU A 350 -4.36 -14.14 -2.42
C GLU A 350 -5.57 -13.47 -3.05
N GLY A 351 -5.52 -12.14 -3.15
CA GLY A 351 -6.52 -11.33 -3.82
C GLY A 351 -5.91 -10.46 -4.92
N TYR A 352 -6.72 -10.10 -5.90
CA TYR A 352 -6.36 -9.19 -6.97
C TYR A 352 -7.31 -8.00 -7.01
N GLY A 353 -6.75 -6.86 -7.32
CA GLY A 353 -7.49 -5.64 -7.57
C GLY A 353 -6.59 -4.42 -7.67
N LEU A 354 -7.22 -3.26 -7.73
CA LEU A 354 -6.56 -1.96 -7.91
C LEU A 354 -7.33 -0.90 -7.13
N THR A 355 -6.68 0.22 -6.88
CA THR A 355 -7.26 1.34 -6.11
C THR A 355 -8.62 1.77 -6.65
N GLU A 356 -8.76 1.81 -7.98
CA GLU A 356 -9.97 2.14 -8.73
C GLU A 356 -11.15 1.20 -8.45
N CYS A 357 -10.92 0.08 -7.75
CA CYS A 357 -11.93 -0.95 -7.41
C CYS A 357 -12.13 -1.14 -5.90
N SER A 358 -11.52 -0.34 -5.03
CA SER A 358 -11.76 -0.21 -3.57
C SER A 358 -11.35 -1.34 -2.61
N PRO A 359 -10.29 -2.13 -2.78
CA PRO A 359 -9.46 -2.39 -3.94
C PRO A 359 -9.77 -3.71 -4.66
N THR A 360 -10.55 -4.63 -4.06
CA THR A 360 -10.57 -6.06 -4.40
C THR A 360 -11.57 -6.37 -5.50
N LEU A 361 -11.13 -7.09 -6.52
CA LEU A 361 -11.95 -7.63 -7.60
C LEU A 361 -12.17 -9.14 -7.47
N THR A 362 -11.09 -9.88 -7.17
CA THR A 362 -11.15 -11.32 -6.96
C THR A 362 -10.43 -11.72 -5.68
N LEU A 363 -10.82 -12.84 -5.12
CA LEU A 363 -10.25 -13.37 -3.89
C LEU A 363 -10.27 -14.90 -3.91
N ASN A 364 -9.14 -15.51 -3.60
CA ASN A 364 -9.14 -16.88 -3.10
C ASN A 364 -9.86 -16.91 -1.74
N ARG A 365 -10.59 -17.96 -1.44
CA ARG A 365 -11.40 -18.06 -0.22
C ARG A 365 -11.54 -19.52 0.21
N PRO A 366 -11.96 -19.81 1.45
CA PRO A 366 -11.97 -21.18 1.99
C PRO A 366 -12.75 -22.20 1.15
N ASP A 367 -13.85 -21.77 0.54
CA ASP A 367 -14.73 -22.58 -0.31
C ASP A 367 -14.36 -22.57 -1.80
N ALA A 368 -13.39 -21.73 -2.20
CA ALA A 368 -12.96 -21.59 -3.58
C ALA A 368 -11.49 -21.13 -3.64
N PHE A 369 -10.56 -22.09 -3.61
CA PHE A 369 -9.12 -21.83 -3.51
C PHE A 369 -8.33 -22.57 -4.59
N ARG A 370 -7.37 -21.87 -5.22
CA ARG A 370 -6.35 -22.43 -6.11
C ARG A 370 -5.01 -21.74 -5.90
N PHE A 371 -3.93 -22.52 -5.82
CA PHE A 371 -2.56 -21.96 -5.66
C PHE A 371 -2.09 -21.15 -6.87
N ASP A 372 -2.60 -21.46 -8.05
CA ASP A 372 -2.20 -20.85 -9.34
C ASP A 372 -3.14 -19.74 -9.78
N SER A 373 -3.96 -19.18 -8.88
CA SER A 373 -4.92 -18.13 -9.21
C SER A 373 -4.99 -17.04 -8.14
N VAL A 374 -5.59 -15.92 -8.51
CA VAL A 374 -5.97 -14.82 -7.60
C VAL A 374 -7.43 -14.92 -7.15
N GLY A 375 -8.04 -16.11 -7.28
CA GLY A 375 -9.38 -16.42 -6.82
C GLY A 375 -10.48 -16.15 -7.84
N LYS A 376 -11.72 -16.13 -7.32
CA LYS A 376 -12.95 -15.86 -8.08
C LYS A 376 -13.42 -14.42 -7.84
N PRO A 377 -14.24 -13.86 -8.75
CA PRO A 377 -14.85 -12.55 -8.55
C PRO A 377 -15.56 -12.43 -7.20
N LEU A 378 -15.50 -11.23 -6.61
CA LEU A 378 -16.32 -10.90 -5.45
C LEU A 378 -17.81 -10.90 -5.82
N PRO A 379 -18.74 -11.12 -4.86
CA PRO A 379 -20.17 -11.26 -5.17
C PRO A 379 -20.81 -10.08 -5.91
N SER A 380 -20.35 -8.85 -5.67
CA SER A 380 -20.89 -7.64 -6.32
C SER A 380 -20.11 -7.20 -7.55
N VAL A 381 -19.12 -7.98 -8.01
CA VAL A 381 -18.21 -7.61 -9.10
C VAL A 381 -18.44 -8.51 -10.31
N ASP A 382 -18.73 -7.88 -11.44
CA ASP A 382 -18.71 -8.53 -12.75
C ASP A 382 -17.32 -8.39 -13.37
N LEU A 383 -16.77 -9.50 -13.89
CA LEU A 383 -15.52 -9.51 -14.66
C LEU A 383 -15.74 -10.17 -16.03
N ARG A 384 -15.08 -9.62 -17.04
CA ARG A 384 -14.95 -10.24 -18.35
C ARG A 384 -13.58 -9.97 -18.95
N LEU A 385 -13.21 -10.71 -19.97
CA LEU A 385 -12.00 -10.45 -20.75
C LEU A 385 -12.38 -9.73 -22.05
N ALA A 386 -11.58 -8.72 -22.42
CA ALA A 386 -11.61 -8.13 -23.73
C ALA A 386 -11.00 -9.10 -24.78
N GLN A 387 -11.09 -8.79 -26.05
CA GLN A 387 -10.58 -9.64 -27.14
C GLN A 387 -9.06 -9.88 -27.05
N ASP A 388 -8.32 -8.93 -26.50
CA ASP A 388 -6.88 -9.01 -26.29
C ASP A 388 -6.49 -9.62 -24.92
N GLY A 389 -7.46 -10.09 -24.15
CA GLY A 389 -7.26 -10.69 -22.83
C GLY A 389 -7.21 -9.68 -21.68
N GLU A 390 -7.45 -8.38 -21.91
CA GLU A 390 -7.52 -7.40 -20.85
C GLU A 390 -8.70 -7.68 -19.92
N ILE A 391 -8.45 -7.66 -18.61
CA ILE A 391 -9.49 -7.82 -17.59
C ILE A 391 -10.32 -6.54 -17.53
N LEU A 392 -11.62 -6.70 -17.73
CA LEU A 392 -12.61 -5.63 -17.59
C LEU A 392 -13.45 -5.87 -16.34
N ALA A 393 -13.66 -4.81 -15.56
CA ALA A 393 -14.39 -4.89 -14.29
C ALA A 393 -15.61 -3.94 -14.27
N ARG A 394 -16.70 -4.37 -13.64
CA ARG A 394 -17.87 -3.55 -13.37
C ARG A 394 -18.49 -3.93 -12.04
N GLY A 395 -18.97 -2.94 -11.29
CA GLY A 395 -19.65 -3.16 -10.01
C GLY A 395 -19.67 -1.91 -9.14
N PRO A 396 -20.40 -1.94 -8.03
CA PRO A 396 -20.55 -0.79 -7.13
C PRO A 396 -19.28 -0.41 -6.37
N SER A 397 -18.24 -1.27 -6.37
CA SER A 397 -16.93 -0.98 -5.81
C SER A 397 -16.01 -0.23 -6.78
N VAL A 398 -16.39 -0.12 -8.07
CA VAL A 398 -15.60 0.59 -9.09
C VAL A 398 -15.83 2.10 -8.95
N PHE A 399 -14.74 2.89 -9.03
CA PHE A 399 -14.78 4.35 -8.91
C PHE A 399 -15.48 5.02 -10.10
N GLY A 400 -15.88 6.29 -9.93
CA GLY A 400 -16.56 7.05 -10.98
C GLY A 400 -15.62 7.78 -11.96
N GLY A 401 -14.30 7.82 -11.70
CA GLY A 401 -13.32 8.50 -12.55
C GLY A 401 -12.25 9.26 -11.77
N TYR A 402 -11.22 9.73 -12.47
CA TYR A 402 -10.08 10.42 -11.88
C TYR A 402 -10.38 11.89 -11.55
N HIS A 403 -9.86 12.35 -10.43
CA HIS A 403 -9.97 13.74 -10.01
C HIS A 403 -9.29 14.68 -11.00
N LYS A 404 -10.03 15.68 -11.50
CA LYS A 404 -9.58 16.70 -12.47
C LYS A 404 -9.02 16.15 -13.79
N ASP A 405 -9.25 14.86 -14.10
CA ASP A 405 -8.74 14.26 -15.35
C ASP A 405 -9.85 13.52 -16.11
N PRO A 406 -10.74 14.29 -16.79
CA PRO A 406 -11.82 13.70 -17.59
C PRO A 406 -11.32 12.93 -18.82
N ALA A 407 -10.12 13.25 -19.34
CA ALA A 407 -9.54 12.54 -20.46
C ALA A 407 -9.11 11.14 -20.04
N ALA A 408 -8.28 11.02 -18.99
CA ALA A 408 -7.90 9.71 -18.46
C ALA A 408 -9.13 8.91 -17.97
N THR A 409 -10.15 9.57 -17.45
CA THR A 409 -11.40 8.90 -17.07
C THR A 409 -12.06 8.24 -18.27
N ARG A 410 -12.26 8.97 -19.38
CA ARG A 410 -12.81 8.38 -20.62
C ARG A 410 -11.97 7.23 -21.15
N ASP A 411 -10.64 7.40 -21.13
CA ASP A 411 -9.72 6.36 -21.64
C ASP A 411 -9.73 5.08 -20.79
N THR A 412 -10.09 5.22 -19.50
CA THR A 412 -10.10 4.11 -18.54
C THR A 412 -11.36 3.25 -18.65
N PHE A 413 -12.45 3.76 -19.21
CA PHE A 413 -13.67 2.99 -19.38
C PHE A 413 -13.90 2.60 -20.85
N THR A 414 -14.61 1.48 -21.06
CA THR A 414 -15.18 1.14 -22.35
C THR A 414 -16.43 1.98 -22.61
N GLU A 415 -16.92 2.02 -23.86
CA GLU A 415 -18.14 2.72 -24.22
C GLU A 415 -19.38 2.21 -23.46
N ASP A 416 -19.41 0.92 -23.11
CA ASP A 416 -20.46 0.26 -22.33
C ASP A 416 -20.20 0.25 -20.81
N GLY A 417 -19.24 1.08 -20.32
CA GLY A 417 -19.05 1.41 -18.92
C GLY A 417 -18.25 0.39 -18.10
N TRP A 418 -17.45 -0.46 -18.72
CA TRP A 418 -16.53 -1.35 -18.01
C TRP A 418 -15.18 -0.66 -17.78
N LEU A 419 -14.67 -0.78 -16.56
CA LEU A 419 -13.32 -0.36 -16.23
C LEU A 419 -12.30 -1.27 -16.92
N LYS A 420 -11.38 -0.69 -17.69
CA LYS A 420 -10.19 -1.33 -18.22
C LYS A 420 -9.12 -1.36 -17.14
N THR A 421 -8.76 -2.55 -16.64
CA THR A 421 -7.82 -2.67 -15.52
C THR A 421 -6.36 -2.41 -15.93
N GLY A 422 -6.07 -2.55 -17.23
CA GLY A 422 -4.70 -2.54 -17.74
C GLY A 422 -3.92 -3.82 -17.43
N ASP A 423 -4.57 -4.86 -16.94
CA ASP A 423 -3.99 -6.16 -16.62
C ASP A 423 -4.54 -7.22 -17.60
N ILE A 424 -3.67 -8.08 -18.10
CA ILE A 424 -4.03 -9.23 -18.94
C ILE A 424 -4.20 -10.44 -18.04
N GLY A 425 -5.26 -11.20 -18.28
CA GLY A 425 -5.57 -12.41 -17.51
C GLY A 425 -6.27 -13.47 -18.32
N ARG A 426 -6.55 -14.58 -17.67
CA ARG A 426 -7.39 -15.66 -18.21
C ARG A 426 -8.21 -16.30 -17.11
N PHE A 427 -9.38 -16.81 -17.46
CA PHE A 427 -10.16 -17.66 -16.55
C PHE A 427 -9.81 -19.12 -16.77
N THR A 428 -9.77 -19.88 -15.69
CA THR A 428 -9.78 -21.34 -15.74
C THR A 428 -11.21 -21.83 -16.03
N ASP A 429 -11.37 -23.09 -16.44
CA ASP A 429 -12.69 -23.69 -16.74
C ASP A 429 -13.64 -23.67 -15.54
N ASP A 430 -13.13 -23.67 -14.32
CA ASP A 430 -13.88 -23.58 -13.07
C ASP A 430 -14.02 -22.14 -12.54
N GLY A 431 -13.67 -21.13 -13.35
CA GLY A 431 -13.97 -19.71 -13.12
C GLY A 431 -13.01 -18.97 -12.20
N PHE A 432 -11.79 -19.48 -11.98
CA PHE A 432 -10.75 -18.74 -11.28
C PHE A 432 -9.97 -17.82 -12.22
N LEU A 433 -9.61 -16.64 -11.75
CA LEU A 433 -8.79 -15.70 -12.51
C LEU A 433 -7.30 -15.96 -12.29
N GLN A 434 -6.55 -15.99 -13.37
CA GLN A 434 -5.09 -16.00 -13.39
C GLN A 434 -4.60 -14.71 -14.04
N ILE A 435 -3.75 -13.96 -13.34
CA ILE A 435 -3.10 -12.76 -13.89
C ILE A 435 -1.88 -13.20 -14.69
N ILE A 436 -1.72 -12.64 -15.89
CA ILE A 436 -0.57 -12.90 -16.77
C ILE A 436 0.46 -11.80 -16.57
N ASP A 437 0.12 -10.55 -16.87
CA ASP A 437 0.97 -9.37 -16.63
C ASP A 437 0.19 -8.06 -16.88
N ARG A 438 0.84 -6.92 -16.70
CA ARG A 438 0.36 -5.62 -17.15
C ARG A 438 0.36 -5.55 -18.68
N LYS A 439 -0.73 -5.12 -19.28
CA LYS A 439 -0.90 -4.99 -20.73
C LYS A 439 0.23 -4.19 -21.39
N LYS A 440 0.65 -3.08 -20.78
CA LYS A 440 1.70 -2.20 -21.28
C LYS A 440 3.13 -2.67 -20.99
N ASP A 441 3.29 -3.67 -20.12
CA ASP A 441 4.60 -4.21 -19.72
C ASP A 441 4.92 -5.52 -20.46
N ILE A 442 3.92 -6.13 -21.14
CA ILE A 442 4.14 -7.31 -21.99
C ILE A 442 5.10 -6.94 -23.13
N LEU A 443 6.16 -7.72 -23.25
CA LEU A 443 7.14 -7.60 -24.34
C LEU A 443 6.72 -8.50 -25.50
N VAL A 444 6.75 -7.96 -26.70
CA VAL A 444 6.50 -8.72 -27.92
C VAL A 444 7.83 -8.91 -28.65
N THR A 445 8.37 -10.13 -28.64
CA THR A 445 9.64 -10.42 -29.32
C THR A 445 9.53 -10.22 -30.83
N ALA A 446 10.68 -10.07 -31.52
CA ALA A 446 10.74 -10.02 -32.96
C ALA A 446 10.11 -11.27 -33.64
N GLY A 447 10.02 -12.39 -32.94
CA GLY A 447 9.33 -13.61 -33.37
C GLY A 447 7.82 -13.65 -33.05
N GLY A 448 7.23 -12.54 -32.55
CA GLY A 448 5.80 -12.44 -32.25
C GLY A 448 5.38 -13.18 -30.97
N LYS A 449 6.32 -13.53 -30.08
CA LYS A 449 6.00 -14.14 -28.78
C LYS A 449 5.74 -13.07 -27.73
N ASN A 450 4.59 -13.16 -27.07
CA ASN A 450 4.27 -12.35 -25.90
C ASN A 450 5.00 -12.91 -24.67
N ILE A 451 5.75 -12.07 -23.98
CA ILE A 451 6.49 -12.41 -22.78
C ILE A 451 6.01 -11.51 -21.64
N ALA A 452 5.72 -12.11 -20.50
CA ALA A 452 5.37 -11.45 -19.26
C ALA A 452 6.66 -11.23 -18.42
N PRO A 453 7.32 -10.06 -18.46
CA PRO A 453 8.58 -9.86 -17.78
C PRO A 453 8.47 -10.01 -16.26
N ALA A 454 7.32 -9.65 -15.68
CA ALA A 454 7.08 -9.80 -14.24
C ALA A 454 7.21 -11.25 -13.77
N ASN A 455 6.82 -12.24 -14.58
CA ASN A 455 6.94 -13.65 -14.24
C ASN A 455 8.41 -14.12 -14.20
N ILE A 456 9.27 -13.56 -15.03
CA ILE A 456 10.71 -13.84 -15.05
C ILE A 456 11.36 -13.15 -13.84
N GLU A 457 11.07 -11.88 -13.63
CA GLU A 457 11.62 -11.04 -12.55
C GLU A 457 11.24 -11.57 -11.16
N LEU A 458 10.04 -12.13 -11.02
CA LEU A 458 9.56 -12.76 -9.79
C LEU A 458 10.49 -13.89 -9.32
N ARG A 459 11.14 -14.61 -10.24
CA ARG A 459 12.03 -15.73 -9.91
C ARG A 459 13.33 -15.32 -9.22
N PHE A 460 13.70 -14.02 -9.33
CA PHE A 460 14.88 -13.46 -8.67
C PHE A 460 14.56 -12.82 -7.30
N ARG A 461 13.30 -12.67 -6.92
CA ARG A 461 12.89 -11.87 -5.75
C ARG A 461 13.47 -12.36 -4.41
N ASP A 462 13.73 -13.64 -4.27
CA ASP A 462 14.32 -14.26 -3.06
C ASP A 462 15.83 -14.53 -3.19
N ASP A 463 16.46 -14.07 -4.27
CA ASP A 463 17.90 -14.23 -4.43
C ASP A 463 18.64 -13.29 -3.47
N PRO A 464 19.57 -13.81 -2.61
CA PRO A 464 20.22 -12.98 -1.60
C PRO A 464 21.20 -11.94 -2.17
N PHE A 465 21.63 -12.11 -3.43
CA PHE A 465 22.61 -11.24 -4.08
C PHE A 465 21.97 -10.23 -5.03
N ILE A 466 20.74 -10.47 -5.46
CA ILE A 466 20.02 -9.66 -6.45
C ILE A 466 18.87 -8.95 -5.76
N GLU A 467 18.89 -7.61 -5.77
CA GLU A 467 17.78 -6.81 -5.26
C GLU A 467 16.66 -6.67 -6.30
N HIS A 468 17.05 -6.39 -7.55
CA HIS A 468 16.09 -6.21 -8.63
C HIS A 468 16.65 -6.71 -9.96
N VAL A 469 15.75 -7.23 -10.78
CA VAL A 469 15.98 -7.51 -12.19
C VAL A 469 14.91 -6.81 -13.00
N VAL A 470 15.29 -6.16 -14.08
CA VAL A 470 14.34 -5.57 -15.06
C VAL A 470 14.66 -6.14 -16.43
N VAL A 471 13.73 -6.94 -16.94
CA VAL A 471 13.86 -7.60 -18.23
C VAL A 471 13.51 -6.61 -19.35
N HIS A 472 14.34 -6.63 -20.42
CA HIS A 472 14.18 -5.82 -21.62
C HIS A 472 14.26 -6.72 -22.86
N GLY A 473 13.51 -6.38 -23.93
CA GLY A 473 13.54 -7.18 -25.16
C GLY A 473 12.33 -7.01 -26.07
N ASP A 474 11.59 -5.89 -25.92
CA ASP A 474 10.50 -5.57 -26.84
C ASP A 474 11.02 -5.39 -28.26
N ALA A 475 10.35 -6.01 -29.24
CA ALA A 475 10.77 -6.09 -30.63
C ALA A 475 12.19 -6.69 -30.86
N ARG A 476 12.80 -7.34 -29.85
CA ARG A 476 14.13 -7.95 -29.96
C ARG A 476 14.07 -9.47 -30.10
N ARG A 477 15.17 -10.08 -30.61
CA ARG A 477 15.25 -11.52 -30.85
C ARG A 477 15.36 -12.36 -29.58
N TYR A 478 15.85 -11.77 -28.49
CA TYR A 478 16.02 -12.41 -27.20
C TYR A 478 15.95 -11.37 -26.08
N LEU A 479 15.86 -11.83 -24.84
CA LEU A 479 15.80 -10.96 -23.68
C LEU A 479 17.17 -10.64 -23.11
N VAL A 480 17.32 -9.41 -22.61
CA VAL A 480 18.44 -8.94 -21.80
C VAL A 480 17.90 -8.39 -20.49
N ALA A 481 18.77 -8.14 -19.49
CA ALA A 481 18.33 -7.63 -18.21
C ALA A 481 19.26 -6.56 -17.64
N ALA A 482 18.66 -5.56 -16.97
CA ALA A 482 19.33 -4.72 -16.00
C ALA A 482 19.22 -5.38 -14.61
N VAL A 483 20.34 -5.45 -13.87
CA VAL A 483 20.44 -6.15 -12.59
C VAL A 483 20.98 -5.20 -11.52
N TRP A 484 20.27 -5.06 -10.43
CA TRP A 484 20.70 -4.37 -9.22
C TRP A 484 21.07 -5.40 -8.17
N LEU A 485 22.25 -5.23 -7.56
CA LEU A 485 22.81 -6.15 -6.58
C LEU A 485 22.56 -5.68 -5.15
N SER A 486 22.54 -6.62 -4.21
CA SER A 486 22.63 -6.36 -2.77
C SER A 486 24.10 -6.15 -2.38
N PRO A 487 24.58 -4.89 -2.19
CA PRO A 487 25.99 -4.63 -2.04
C PRO A 487 26.59 -5.33 -0.82
N ALA A 488 25.89 -5.29 0.31
CA ALA A 488 26.36 -5.89 1.55
C ALA A 488 26.53 -7.41 1.45
N THR A 489 25.58 -8.09 0.81
CA THR A 489 25.59 -9.55 0.64
C THR A 489 26.67 -9.98 -0.36
N VAL A 490 26.83 -9.24 -1.46
CA VAL A 490 27.86 -9.49 -2.46
C VAL A 490 29.25 -9.30 -1.84
N GLU A 491 29.48 -8.21 -1.10
CA GLU A 491 30.76 -7.95 -0.44
C GLU A 491 31.10 -9.00 0.63
N ALA A 492 30.11 -9.46 1.38
CA ALA A 492 30.31 -10.55 2.36
C ALA A 492 30.73 -11.85 1.66
N HIS A 493 30.07 -12.19 0.56
CA HIS A 493 30.38 -13.38 -0.25
C HIS A 493 31.79 -13.32 -0.87
N LEU A 494 32.15 -12.18 -1.46
CA LEU A 494 33.50 -12.01 -2.05
C LEU A 494 34.60 -12.13 -1.01
N ARG A 495 34.41 -11.63 0.21
CA ARG A 495 35.36 -11.80 1.33
C ARG A 495 35.45 -13.25 1.77
N GLU A 496 34.34 -13.95 1.91
CA GLU A 496 34.30 -15.37 2.26
C GLU A 496 35.04 -16.22 1.22
N GLN A 497 34.91 -15.89 -0.06
CA GLN A 497 35.60 -16.55 -1.16
C GLN A 497 37.03 -16.07 -1.37
N GLN A 498 37.54 -15.15 -0.55
CA GLN A 498 38.89 -14.57 -0.61
C GLN A 498 39.24 -14.02 -2.01
N VAL A 499 38.27 -13.41 -2.69
CA VAL A 499 38.44 -12.84 -4.04
C VAL A 499 39.38 -11.64 -3.98
N ALA A 500 40.44 -11.69 -4.78
CA ALA A 500 41.41 -10.59 -4.88
C ALA A 500 40.71 -9.34 -5.50
N PRO A 501 41.10 -8.10 -5.08
CA PRO A 501 40.50 -6.89 -5.63
C PRO A 501 40.52 -6.80 -7.16
N ALA A 502 41.59 -7.24 -7.80
CA ALA A 502 41.72 -7.23 -9.26
C ALA A 502 40.79 -8.20 -9.99
N ALA A 503 40.27 -9.24 -9.30
CA ALA A 503 39.34 -10.22 -9.86
C ALA A 503 37.85 -9.93 -9.47
N ARG A 504 37.60 -8.83 -8.76
CA ARG A 504 36.29 -8.52 -8.19
C ARG A 504 35.19 -8.46 -9.25
N ASP A 505 35.39 -7.70 -10.29
CA ASP A 505 34.35 -7.46 -11.31
C ASP A 505 34.00 -8.74 -12.09
N GLU A 506 35.03 -9.56 -12.38
CA GLU A 506 34.83 -10.88 -13.01
C GLU A 506 34.07 -11.83 -12.08
N ALA A 507 34.42 -11.87 -10.80
CA ALA A 507 33.75 -12.70 -9.80
C ALA A 507 32.29 -12.30 -9.59
N VAL A 508 31.99 -11.00 -9.55
CA VAL A 508 30.63 -10.47 -9.46
C VAL A 508 29.82 -10.84 -10.73
N ARG A 509 30.42 -10.63 -11.90
CA ARG A 509 29.76 -10.98 -13.16
C ARG A 509 29.48 -12.49 -13.26
N ALA A 510 30.43 -13.32 -12.85
CA ALA A 510 30.24 -14.78 -12.80
C ALA A 510 29.17 -15.19 -11.76
N LEU A 511 29.08 -14.48 -10.62
CA LEU A 511 28.02 -14.70 -9.64
C LEU A 511 26.65 -14.43 -10.24
N VAL A 512 26.44 -13.28 -10.89
CA VAL A 512 25.17 -12.91 -11.53
C VAL A 512 24.83 -13.89 -12.65
N GLN A 513 25.80 -14.29 -13.47
CA GLN A 513 25.57 -15.26 -14.55
C GLN A 513 25.02 -16.58 -14.00
N ARG A 514 25.63 -17.14 -12.95
CA ARG A 514 25.13 -18.37 -12.29
C ARG A 514 23.67 -18.22 -11.79
N ARG A 515 23.27 -17.03 -11.30
CA ARG A 515 21.90 -16.78 -10.86
C ARG A 515 20.92 -16.73 -12.05
N ILE A 516 21.31 -16.08 -13.13
CA ILE A 516 20.56 -16.04 -14.37
C ILE A 516 20.42 -17.43 -14.97
N ASP A 517 21.50 -18.21 -15.03
CA ASP A 517 21.49 -19.57 -15.58
C ASP A 517 20.57 -20.50 -14.79
N ARG A 518 20.53 -20.36 -13.47
CA ARG A 518 19.58 -21.10 -12.61
C ARG A 518 18.14 -20.79 -12.99
N VAL A 519 17.79 -19.52 -13.14
CA VAL A 519 16.43 -19.10 -13.52
C VAL A 519 16.11 -19.52 -14.96
N ASN A 520 17.05 -19.34 -15.88
CA ASN A 520 16.88 -19.74 -17.27
C ASN A 520 16.61 -21.24 -17.46
N ALA A 521 17.13 -22.10 -16.59
CA ALA A 521 16.89 -23.55 -16.62
C ALA A 521 15.41 -23.93 -16.42
N GLU A 522 14.62 -23.04 -15.82
CA GLU A 522 13.19 -23.24 -15.57
C GLU A 522 12.28 -22.53 -16.58
N LEU A 523 12.86 -21.77 -17.53
CA LEU A 523 12.14 -20.94 -18.49
C LEU A 523 12.06 -21.60 -19.87
N ALA A 524 11.03 -21.22 -20.63
CA ALA A 524 10.99 -21.54 -22.05
C ALA A 524 12.13 -20.83 -22.80
N SER A 525 12.63 -21.40 -23.87
CA SER A 525 13.83 -20.89 -24.58
C SER A 525 13.72 -19.43 -25.02
N TYR A 526 12.51 -18.97 -25.36
CA TYR A 526 12.23 -17.60 -25.78
C TYR A 526 12.09 -16.61 -24.61
N GLU A 527 11.97 -17.10 -23.37
CA GLU A 527 11.90 -16.30 -22.13
C GLU A 527 13.24 -16.17 -21.42
N THR A 528 14.29 -16.85 -21.91
CA THR A 528 15.60 -16.85 -21.27
C THR A 528 16.33 -15.52 -21.47
N ILE A 529 16.93 -15.02 -20.38
CA ILE A 529 17.81 -13.86 -20.39
C ILE A 529 19.17 -14.28 -20.96
N LYS A 530 19.58 -13.69 -22.09
CA LYS A 530 20.84 -14.05 -22.77
C LYS A 530 22.02 -13.22 -22.32
N ARG A 531 21.80 -11.98 -21.95
CA ARG A 531 22.82 -11.04 -21.51
C ARG A 531 22.28 -10.11 -20.44
N PHE A 532 23.16 -9.50 -19.68
CA PHE A 532 22.78 -8.57 -18.62
C PHE A 532 23.81 -7.45 -18.46
N VAL A 533 23.36 -6.37 -17.85
CA VAL A 533 24.19 -5.27 -17.36
C VAL A 533 23.92 -5.07 -15.89
N ILE A 534 24.97 -4.89 -15.09
CA ILE A 534 24.86 -4.51 -13.68
C ILE A 534 24.73 -3.00 -13.62
N ILE A 535 23.78 -2.53 -12.82
CA ILE A 535 23.47 -1.12 -12.63
C ILE A 535 23.88 -0.75 -11.21
N ASP A 536 24.79 0.24 -11.09
CA ASP A 536 25.29 0.72 -9.80
C ASP A 536 24.47 1.91 -9.26
N GLU A 537 23.75 2.61 -10.14
CA GLU A 537 22.88 3.72 -9.77
C GLU A 537 21.74 3.25 -8.87
N PRO A 538 21.50 3.92 -7.72
CA PRO A 538 20.55 3.43 -6.72
C PRO A 538 19.12 3.42 -7.24
N LEU A 539 18.42 2.31 -7.01
CA LEU A 539 17.01 2.13 -7.35
C LEU A 539 16.15 2.59 -6.17
N THR A 540 15.82 3.89 -6.13
CA THR A 540 15.10 4.53 -5.02
C THR A 540 13.95 5.42 -5.51
N VAL A 541 13.15 5.93 -4.57
CA VAL A 541 12.11 6.93 -4.84
C VAL A 541 12.75 8.27 -5.22
N GLU A 542 13.83 8.64 -4.56
CA GLU A 542 14.60 9.88 -4.78
C GLU A 542 15.26 9.89 -6.15
N SER A 543 15.79 8.76 -6.63
CA SER A 543 16.32 8.63 -8.00
C SER A 543 15.21 8.67 -9.07
N GLY A 544 13.95 8.61 -8.67
CA GLY A 544 12.80 8.58 -9.56
C GLY A 544 12.58 7.23 -10.26
N LEU A 545 13.35 6.19 -9.92
CA LEU A 545 13.27 4.85 -10.50
C LEU A 545 12.22 3.97 -9.82
N LEU A 546 11.86 4.29 -8.57
CA LEU A 546 10.74 3.67 -7.86
C LEU A 546 9.57 4.65 -7.70
N THR A 547 8.38 4.10 -7.57
CA THR A 547 7.20 4.84 -7.11
C THR A 547 7.26 5.00 -5.59
N PRO A 548 6.47 5.92 -4.96
CA PRO A 548 6.34 5.97 -3.50
C PRO A 548 5.89 4.65 -2.86
N THR A 549 5.26 3.75 -3.62
CA THR A 549 4.89 2.40 -3.21
C THR A 549 5.97 1.36 -3.51
N LEU A 550 7.20 1.80 -3.81
CA LEU A 550 8.38 0.98 -4.11
C LEU A 550 8.21 0.05 -5.34
N LYS A 551 7.34 0.40 -6.29
CA LYS A 551 7.22 -0.30 -7.57
C LYS A 551 8.17 0.30 -8.59
N VAL A 552 8.82 -0.57 -9.36
CA VAL A 552 9.77 -0.19 -10.42
C VAL A 552 9.07 0.58 -11.55
N LYS A 553 9.62 1.72 -11.93
CA LYS A 553 9.17 2.50 -13.09
C LYS A 553 9.91 2.04 -14.34
N ARG A 554 9.46 0.94 -14.94
CA ARG A 554 10.11 0.29 -16.11
C ARG A 554 10.44 1.26 -17.25
N ARG A 555 9.49 2.15 -17.60
CA ARG A 555 9.70 3.16 -18.63
C ARG A 555 10.88 4.09 -18.30
N LYS A 556 11.00 4.52 -17.03
CA LYS A 556 12.08 5.40 -16.59
C LYS A 556 13.44 4.71 -16.65
N ILE A 557 13.46 3.41 -16.34
CA ILE A 557 14.65 2.57 -16.50
C ILE A 557 15.03 2.47 -17.98
N GLY A 558 14.07 2.27 -18.88
CA GLY A 558 14.32 2.28 -20.33
C GLY A 558 14.84 3.63 -20.85
N GLU A 559 14.34 4.76 -20.31
CA GLU A 559 14.83 6.09 -20.66
C GLU A 559 16.28 6.35 -20.21
N LEU A 560 16.66 5.86 -19.02
CA LEU A 560 17.99 6.13 -18.43
C LEU A 560 19.07 5.11 -18.82
N PHE A 561 18.68 3.85 -18.96
CA PHE A 561 19.62 2.75 -19.19
C PHE A 561 19.39 2.04 -20.53
N GLY A 562 18.49 2.56 -21.37
CA GLY A 562 18.14 1.97 -22.66
C GLY A 562 19.37 1.73 -23.53
N ASP A 563 20.26 2.73 -23.67
CA ASP A 563 21.49 2.61 -24.47
C ASP A 563 22.39 1.48 -23.96
N ARG A 564 22.52 1.30 -22.63
CA ARG A 564 23.31 0.21 -22.01
C ARG A 564 22.67 -1.16 -22.28
N LEU A 565 21.34 -1.23 -22.28
CA LEU A 565 20.60 -2.46 -22.60
C LEU A 565 20.67 -2.80 -24.08
N GLU A 566 20.53 -1.80 -24.96
CA GLU A 566 20.63 -1.97 -26.40
C GLU A 566 22.03 -2.41 -26.84
N ALA A 567 23.08 -1.87 -26.24
CA ALA A 567 24.47 -2.28 -26.51
C ALA A 567 24.72 -3.78 -26.26
N LEU A 568 23.87 -4.44 -25.45
CA LEU A 568 23.96 -5.89 -25.22
C LEU A 568 23.56 -6.73 -26.44
N TYR A 569 22.88 -6.15 -27.43
CA TYR A 569 22.51 -6.84 -28.68
C TYR A 569 23.62 -6.75 -29.73
N ASP A 570 24.49 -5.76 -29.64
CA ASP A 570 25.58 -5.51 -30.60
C ASP A 570 26.89 -6.22 -30.23
N ALA A 571 27.01 -6.75 -28.99
CA ALA A 571 28.22 -7.36 -28.43
C ALA A 571 28.45 -8.82 -28.85
#